data_c9fba682eb9a1db6a9d9a2ba7078d768
#
_entry.id   c9fba682eb9a1db6a9d9a2ba7078d768
#
_cell.length_a   1.000
_cell.length_b   1.000
_cell.length_c   1.000
_cell.angle_alpha   90.00
_cell.angle_beta   90.00
_cell.angle_gamma   90.00
#
_symmetry.space_group_name_H-M   'P 1'
#
loop_
_entity.id
_entity.type
_entity.pdbx_description
1 polymer ?
#
loop_
_entity_poly.entity_id
_entity_poly.type
_entity_poly.pdbx_seq_one_letter_code
_entity_poly.pdbx_strand_id
1 'polypeptide(L)'
;MYEDFKVTDRWTGEELHCSWKGTVVAIATRHADATDIRFAVNGKPVWIAMPNLAWVEHKRRTGYVITDYLAAQTAGRYLQHAIQSGYDNGREMYTMTIDEVLEHANAVVKEAGRTDNLPSLPVINENLRPEDEMQIHLPGEPA
;
A
#
# COMPACT_ATOMS: atom_id res chain seq x y z
N MET A 1 -9.46 5.58 -7.93
CA MET A 1 -9.79 4.18 -7.63
C MET A 1 -9.78 3.94 -6.13
N TYR A 2 -8.73 3.34 -5.57
CA TYR A 2 -8.73 3.08 -4.13
C TYR A 2 -8.12 4.19 -3.29
N GLU A 3 -7.74 5.29 -3.90
CA GLU A 3 -7.26 6.45 -3.14
C GLU A 3 -8.42 7.23 -2.53
N ASP A 4 -9.64 7.00 -3.01
CA ASP A 4 -10.85 7.67 -2.50
C ASP A 4 -12.03 6.75 -2.84
N PHE A 5 -12.64 6.17 -1.84
CA PHE A 5 -13.73 5.22 -2.07
C PHE A 5 -14.69 5.19 -0.90
N LYS A 6 -15.85 4.61 -1.14
CA LYS A 6 -16.84 4.36 -0.11
C LYS A 6 -17.02 2.86 0.07
N VAL A 7 -17.24 2.46 1.30
CA VAL A 7 -17.43 1.05 1.64
C VAL A 7 -18.43 0.95 2.78
N THR A 8 -19.22 -0.11 2.80
CA THR A 8 -20.18 -0.34 3.85
C THR A 8 -19.56 -1.20 4.94
N ASP A 9 -19.62 -0.71 6.17
CA ASP A 9 -19.17 -1.47 7.32
C ASP A 9 -20.09 -2.68 7.50
N ARG A 10 -19.49 -3.86 7.53
CA ARG A 10 -20.26 -5.10 7.60
C ARG A 10 -21.10 -5.19 8.87
N TRP A 11 -20.59 -4.67 9.97
CA TRP A 11 -21.24 -4.86 11.26
C TRP A 11 -22.27 -3.80 11.59
N THR A 12 -22.01 -2.56 11.18
CA THR A 12 -22.90 -1.44 11.50
C THR A 12 -23.82 -1.06 10.36
N GLY A 13 -23.48 -1.44 9.13
CA GLY A 13 -24.22 -1.01 7.94
C GLY A 13 -23.92 0.42 7.55
N GLU A 14 -23.02 1.09 8.26
CA GLU A 14 -22.69 2.47 7.98
C GLU A 14 -21.81 2.56 6.72
N GLU A 15 -22.09 3.56 5.88
CA GLU A 15 -21.23 3.84 4.75
C GLU A 15 -20.06 4.68 5.21
N LEU A 16 -18.85 4.19 4.94
CA LEU A 16 -17.63 4.87 5.33
C LEU A 16 -16.94 5.42 4.09
N HIS A 17 -16.52 6.69 4.18
CA HIS A 17 -15.76 7.33 3.13
C HIS A 17 -14.29 7.29 3.50
N CYS A 18 -13.48 6.67 2.65
CA CYS A 18 -12.06 6.46 2.88
C CYS A 18 -11.26 7.26 1.86
N SER A 19 -10.36 8.10 2.34
CA SER A 19 -9.52 8.95 1.47
C SER A 19 -8.05 8.83 1.87
N TRP A 20 -7.20 8.63 0.89
CA TRP A 20 -5.76 8.61 1.08
C TRP A 20 -5.27 10.01 1.43
N LYS A 21 -4.47 10.12 2.49
CA LYS A 21 -3.97 11.41 2.99
C LYS A 21 -2.47 11.55 2.90
N GLY A 22 -1.75 10.49 2.68
CA GLY A 22 -0.31 10.57 2.54
C GLY A 22 0.39 9.26 2.82
N THR A 23 1.67 9.28 2.57
CA THR A 23 2.54 8.13 2.74
C THR A 23 3.74 8.56 3.57
N VAL A 24 4.02 7.82 4.63
CA VAL A 24 5.16 8.11 5.51
C VAL A 24 6.07 6.89 5.51
N VAL A 25 7.29 7.09 5.05
CA VAL A 25 8.29 6.04 5.12
C VAL A 25 8.86 6.02 6.52
N ALA A 26 8.54 4.97 7.26
CA ALA A 26 9.02 4.81 8.62
C ALA A 26 10.35 4.09 8.58
N ILE A 27 11.34 4.70 9.22
CA ILE A 27 12.69 4.18 9.25
C ILE A 27 12.88 3.46 10.57
N ALA A 28 12.80 2.14 10.54
CA ALA A 28 13.17 1.30 11.68
C ALA A 28 12.58 1.78 13.01
N THR A 29 11.34 2.25 12.98
CA THR A 29 10.76 2.76 14.22
C THR A 29 10.14 1.67 15.06
N ARG A 30 8.96 1.19 14.64
CA ARG A 30 8.25 0.18 15.43
C ARG A 30 8.48 -1.23 14.95
N HIS A 31 8.38 -1.42 13.65
CA HIS A 31 8.39 -2.74 13.04
C HIS A 31 9.46 -2.82 11.96
N ALA A 32 10.62 -2.35 12.30
CA ALA A 32 11.68 -2.28 11.32
C ALA A 32 11.19 -1.47 10.11
N ASP A 33 11.53 -1.86 8.95
CA ASP A 33 11.34 -1.07 7.76
C ASP A 33 9.92 -1.23 7.22
N ALA A 34 9.11 -0.23 7.45
CA ALA A 34 7.75 -0.22 6.95
C ALA A 34 7.41 1.16 6.40
N THR A 35 6.47 1.16 5.48
CA THR A 35 5.87 2.39 4.98
C THR A 35 4.45 2.44 5.49
N ASP A 36 4.08 3.55 6.11
CA ASP A 36 2.74 3.75 6.63
C ASP A 36 1.93 4.55 5.61
N ILE A 37 0.83 3.98 5.18
CA ILE A 37 -0.10 4.65 4.27
C ILE A 37 -1.23 5.19 5.13
N ARG A 38 -1.45 6.49 5.05
CA ARG A 38 -2.44 7.15 5.89
C ARG A 38 -3.72 7.40 5.12
N PHE A 39 -4.83 6.92 5.69
CA PHE A 39 -6.18 7.18 5.19
C PHE A 39 -6.97 7.94 6.24
N ALA A 40 -7.98 8.68 5.78
CA ALA A 40 -9.02 9.21 6.66
C ALA A 40 -10.28 8.40 6.39
N VAL A 41 -10.83 7.78 7.43
CA VAL A 41 -12.06 7.00 7.35
C VAL A 41 -13.12 7.78 8.10
N ASN A 42 -14.04 8.39 7.36
CA ASN A 42 -15.01 9.35 7.91
C ASN A 42 -14.31 10.39 8.79
N GLY A 43 -13.17 10.88 8.29
CA GLY A 43 -12.40 11.91 8.97
C GLY A 43 -11.44 11.41 10.04
N LYS A 44 -11.49 10.15 10.41
CA LYS A 44 -10.59 9.61 11.42
C LYS A 44 -9.32 9.05 10.78
N PRO A 45 -8.14 9.34 11.34
CA PRO A 45 -6.91 8.81 10.76
C PRO A 45 -6.81 7.30 10.95
N VAL A 46 -6.45 6.62 9.88
CA VAL A 46 -6.20 5.19 9.88
C VAL A 46 -4.88 4.95 9.16
N TRP A 47 -4.02 4.16 9.77
CA TRP A 47 -2.71 3.86 9.23
C TRP A 47 -2.65 2.42 8.76
N ILE A 48 -2.07 2.21 7.60
CA ILE A 48 -1.85 0.87 7.07
C ILE A 48 -0.36 0.71 6.86
N ALA A 49 0.26 -0.15 7.65
CA ALA A 49 1.69 -0.40 7.56
C ALA A 49 1.95 -1.45 6.50
N MET A 50 2.91 -1.16 5.63
CA MET A 50 3.28 -2.03 4.52
C MET A 50 4.77 -2.35 4.68
N PRO A 51 5.14 -3.62 4.85
CA PRO A 51 6.56 -3.94 5.03
C PRO A 51 7.34 -3.60 3.77
N ASN A 52 8.47 -2.94 3.96
CA ASN A 52 9.28 -2.49 2.82
C ASN A 52 9.84 -3.65 2.02
N LEU A 53 10.03 -4.81 2.63
CA LEU A 53 10.47 -5.99 1.90
C LEU A 53 9.50 -6.40 0.80
N ALA A 54 8.22 -6.05 0.95
CA ALA A 54 7.23 -6.33 -0.09
C ALA A 54 7.54 -5.56 -1.37
N TRP A 55 8.12 -4.37 -1.25
CA TRP A 55 8.48 -3.57 -2.42
C TRP A 55 9.61 -4.23 -3.20
N VAL A 56 10.58 -4.78 -2.48
CA VAL A 56 11.69 -5.51 -3.09
C VAL A 56 11.17 -6.74 -3.81
N GLU A 57 10.30 -7.47 -3.15
CA GLU A 57 9.75 -8.69 -3.74
C GLU A 57 8.86 -8.38 -4.95
N HIS A 58 8.07 -7.32 -4.88
CA HIS A 58 7.24 -6.90 -5.99
C HIS A 58 8.09 -6.59 -7.23
N LYS A 59 9.17 -5.85 -7.04
CA LYS A 59 10.06 -5.55 -8.15
C LYS A 59 10.70 -6.81 -8.71
N ARG A 60 11.10 -7.72 -7.83
CA ARG A 60 11.72 -8.98 -8.27
C ARG A 60 10.76 -9.77 -9.16
N ARG A 61 9.48 -9.77 -8.84
CA ARG A 61 8.47 -10.55 -9.58
C ARG A 61 7.97 -9.85 -10.83
N THR A 62 7.80 -8.54 -10.77
CA THR A 62 7.13 -7.79 -11.86
C THR A 62 8.07 -6.95 -12.69
N GLY A 63 9.26 -6.63 -12.20
CA GLY A 63 10.16 -5.70 -12.84
C GLY A 63 9.85 -4.24 -12.56
N TYR A 64 8.81 -3.94 -11.80
CA TYR A 64 8.40 -2.57 -11.50
C TYR A 64 8.56 -2.25 -10.02
N VAL A 65 8.88 -1.00 -9.72
CA VAL A 65 8.87 -0.53 -8.33
C VAL A 65 7.45 -0.17 -7.94
N ILE A 66 7.16 -0.26 -6.65
CA ILE A 66 5.90 0.26 -6.12
C ILE A 66 6.08 1.77 -5.95
N THR A 67 5.26 2.54 -6.64
CA THR A 67 5.23 4.00 -6.49
C THR A 67 4.29 4.36 -5.35
N ASP A 68 4.35 5.62 -4.92
CA ASP A 68 3.42 6.12 -3.91
C ASP A 68 1.97 5.89 -4.32
N TYR A 69 1.68 6.09 -5.60
CA TYR A 69 0.33 5.90 -6.10
C TYR A 69 -0.09 4.44 -6.01
N LEU A 70 0.77 3.52 -6.45
CA LEU A 70 0.45 2.10 -6.38
C LEU A 70 0.35 1.64 -4.93
N ALA A 71 1.22 2.15 -4.05
CA ALA A 71 1.15 1.81 -2.64
C ALA A 71 -0.17 2.26 -2.02
N ALA A 72 -0.62 3.48 -2.37
CA ALA A 72 -1.90 3.99 -1.88
C ALA A 72 -3.06 3.12 -2.39
N GLN A 73 -3.04 2.74 -3.65
CA GLN A 73 -4.07 1.88 -4.24
C GLN A 73 -4.08 0.51 -3.56
N THR A 74 -2.91 -0.04 -3.31
CA THR A 74 -2.76 -1.34 -2.67
C THR A 74 -3.31 -1.33 -1.26
N ALA A 75 -2.93 -0.31 -0.48
CA ALA A 75 -3.41 -0.17 0.89
C ALA A 75 -4.92 0.10 0.93
N GLY A 76 -5.41 0.92 0.00
CA GLY A 76 -6.84 1.22 -0.08
C GLY A 76 -7.67 -0.02 -0.39
N ARG A 77 -7.20 -0.84 -1.31
CA ARG A 77 -7.89 -2.09 -1.64
C ARG A 77 -7.92 -3.02 -0.42
N TYR A 78 -6.81 -3.10 0.28
CA TYR A 78 -6.74 -3.88 1.50
C TYR A 78 -7.74 -3.36 2.54
N LEU A 79 -7.78 -2.06 2.75
CA LEU A 79 -8.68 -1.44 3.71
C LEU A 79 -10.15 -1.69 3.35
N GLN A 80 -10.49 -1.55 2.07
CA GLN A 80 -11.83 -1.82 1.60
C GLN A 80 -12.23 -3.26 1.91
N HIS A 81 -11.35 -4.20 1.61
CA HIS A 81 -11.63 -5.61 1.87
C HIS A 81 -11.76 -5.90 3.37
N ALA A 82 -10.92 -5.30 4.19
CA ALA A 82 -10.99 -5.50 5.63
C ALA A 82 -12.31 -5.00 6.20
N ILE A 83 -12.74 -3.81 5.80
CA ILE A 83 -13.99 -3.23 6.29
C ILE A 83 -15.18 -4.03 5.75
N GLN A 84 -15.17 -4.34 4.48
CA GLN A 84 -16.29 -5.00 3.82
C GLN A 84 -16.48 -6.42 4.34
N SER A 85 -15.40 -7.13 4.64
CA SER A 85 -15.48 -8.48 5.16
C SER A 85 -15.77 -8.53 6.66
N GLY A 86 -15.66 -7.40 7.34
CA GLY A 86 -15.82 -7.34 8.78
C GLY A 86 -14.59 -7.82 9.54
N TYR A 87 -13.48 -7.99 8.83
CA TYR A 87 -12.25 -8.41 9.45
C TYR A 87 -11.60 -7.21 10.12
N ASP A 88 -11.63 -7.21 11.44
CA ASP A 88 -10.86 -6.24 12.21
C ASP A 88 -11.25 -4.79 11.96
N ASN A 89 -12.56 -4.53 11.89
CA ASN A 89 -13.05 -3.17 11.69
C ASN A 89 -12.75 -2.26 12.87
N GLY A 90 -12.68 -0.97 12.58
CA GLY A 90 -12.58 0.05 13.62
C GLY A 90 -11.18 0.24 14.18
N ARG A 91 -10.20 -0.32 13.57
CA ARG A 91 -8.82 -0.13 14.02
C ARG A 91 -8.26 1.18 13.49
N GLU A 92 -7.35 1.74 14.27
CA GLU A 92 -6.60 2.91 13.84
C GLU A 92 -5.34 2.52 13.09
N MET A 93 -4.90 1.28 13.23
CA MET A 93 -3.69 0.80 12.57
C MET A 93 -3.88 -0.64 12.10
N TYR A 94 -3.51 -0.85 10.84
CA TYR A 94 -3.48 -2.16 10.22
C TYR A 94 -2.06 -2.47 9.78
N THR A 95 -1.71 -3.74 9.72
CA THR A 95 -0.41 -4.16 9.20
C THR A 95 -0.64 -5.21 8.14
N MET A 96 -0.16 -4.95 6.93
CA MET A 96 -0.22 -5.92 5.86
C MET A 96 0.98 -6.84 5.92
N THR A 97 0.77 -8.09 5.60
CA THR A 97 1.89 -9.02 5.39
C THR A 97 2.47 -8.80 4.00
N ILE A 98 3.66 -9.34 3.77
CA ILE A 98 4.28 -9.27 2.44
C ILE A 98 3.34 -9.89 1.41
N ASP A 99 2.77 -11.05 1.71
CA ASP A 99 1.88 -11.73 0.77
C ASP A 99 0.64 -10.89 0.47
N GLU A 100 0.09 -10.23 1.48
CA GLU A 100 -1.06 -9.35 1.28
C GLU A 100 -0.71 -8.17 0.39
N VAL A 101 0.46 -7.57 0.58
CA VAL A 101 0.89 -6.48 -0.28
C VAL A 101 0.98 -6.96 -1.73
N LEU A 102 1.62 -8.10 -1.94
CA LEU A 102 1.78 -8.63 -3.30
C LEU A 102 0.44 -8.96 -3.94
N GLU A 103 -0.44 -9.59 -3.18
CA GLU A 103 -1.77 -9.94 -3.68
C GLU A 103 -2.55 -8.71 -4.09
N HIS A 104 -2.62 -7.72 -3.20
CA HIS A 104 -3.41 -6.53 -3.49
C HIS A 104 -2.77 -5.65 -4.56
N ALA A 105 -1.44 -5.56 -4.59
CA ALA A 105 -0.76 -4.82 -5.65
C ALA A 105 -1.02 -5.45 -7.02
N ASN A 106 -0.92 -6.77 -7.11
CA ASN A 106 -1.19 -7.46 -8.36
C ASN A 106 -2.65 -7.28 -8.80
N ALA A 107 -3.56 -7.32 -7.85
CA ALA A 107 -4.98 -7.13 -8.14
C ALA A 107 -5.26 -5.71 -8.63
N VAL A 108 -4.62 -4.71 -8.03
CA VAL A 108 -4.78 -3.32 -8.46
C VAL A 108 -4.32 -3.16 -9.91
N VAL A 109 -3.15 -3.69 -10.23
CA VAL A 109 -2.62 -3.62 -11.59
C VAL A 109 -3.58 -4.32 -12.56
N LYS A 110 -4.09 -5.47 -12.19
CA LYS A 110 -5.01 -6.22 -13.02
C LYS A 110 -6.34 -5.50 -13.20
N GLU A 111 -6.86 -4.91 -12.13
CA GLU A 111 -8.12 -4.18 -12.18
C GLU A 111 -8.01 -2.90 -13.01
N ALA A 112 -6.83 -2.30 -13.05
CA ALA A 112 -6.59 -1.16 -13.90
C ALA A 112 -6.43 -1.56 -15.37
N GLY A 113 -6.38 -2.84 -15.65
CA GLY A 113 -6.25 -3.38 -16.99
C GLY A 113 -4.82 -3.50 -17.46
N ARG A 114 -3.99 -2.51 -17.16
CA ARG A 114 -2.59 -2.50 -17.58
C ARG A 114 -1.79 -1.59 -16.69
N THR A 115 -0.51 -1.86 -16.60
CA THR A 115 0.37 -1.04 -15.77
C THR A 115 0.46 0.40 -16.28
N ASP A 116 0.31 0.63 -17.56
CA ASP A 116 0.36 1.98 -18.13
C ASP A 116 -0.89 2.80 -17.80
N ASN A 117 -1.92 2.19 -17.24
CA ASN A 117 -3.08 2.92 -16.74
C ASN A 117 -2.87 3.44 -15.33
N LEU A 118 -1.78 3.08 -14.69
CA LEU A 118 -1.45 3.54 -13.35
C LEU A 118 -0.42 4.65 -13.45
N PRO A 119 -0.80 5.89 -13.10
CA PRO A 119 0.16 6.99 -13.14
C PRO A 119 1.37 6.68 -12.26
N SER A 120 2.51 7.13 -12.67
CA SER A 120 3.74 6.98 -11.89
C SER A 120 4.19 5.55 -11.67
N LEU A 121 3.76 4.61 -12.53
CA LEU A 121 4.27 3.26 -12.45
C LEU A 121 5.47 3.15 -13.40
N PRO A 122 6.67 3.40 -12.91
CA PRO A 122 7.83 3.48 -13.78
C PRO A 122 8.36 2.11 -14.13
N VAL A 123 8.99 2.07 -15.30
CA VAL A 123 9.79 0.92 -15.66
C VAL A 123 11.06 0.95 -14.82
N ILE A 124 11.49 -0.19 -14.35
CA ILE A 124 12.70 -0.30 -13.58
C ILE A 124 13.91 0.12 -14.42
N ASN A 125 14.75 0.92 -13.83
CA ASN A 125 16.04 1.26 -14.45
C ASN A 125 16.93 0.03 -14.34
N GLU A 126 17.29 -0.53 -15.48
CA GLU A 126 18.09 -1.75 -15.53
C GLU A 126 19.50 -1.57 -14.98
N ASN A 127 19.94 -0.35 -14.84
CA ASN A 127 21.26 -0.06 -14.29
C ASN A 127 21.27 -0.02 -12.77
N LEU A 128 20.10 -0.06 -12.15
CA LEU A 128 20.04 -0.08 -10.70
C LEU A 128 20.33 -1.48 -10.18
N ARG A 129 21.20 -1.56 -9.20
CA ARG A 129 21.46 -2.79 -8.50
C ARG A 129 20.49 -2.91 -7.33
N PRO A 130 20.25 -4.11 -6.83
CA PRO A 130 19.29 -4.28 -5.72
C PRO A 130 19.61 -3.42 -4.51
N GLU A 131 20.87 -3.29 -4.16
CA GLU A 131 21.23 -2.46 -3.02
C GLU A 131 20.97 -0.98 -3.27
N ASP A 132 21.12 -0.52 -4.51
CA ASP A 132 20.81 0.86 -4.85
C ASP A 132 19.32 1.14 -4.73
N GLU A 133 18.50 0.19 -5.13
CA GLU A 133 17.07 0.33 -4.97
C GLU A 133 16.67 0.44 -3.52
N MET A 134 17.27 -0.39 -2.70
CA MET A 134 16.94 -0.35 -1.28
C MET A 134 17.31 0.99 -0.67
N GLN A 135 18.39 1.59 -1.13
CA GLN A 135 18.79 2.91 -0.66
C GLN A 135 17.84 3.99 -1.13
N ILE A 136 17.30 3.87 -2.34
CA ILE A 136 16.44 4.88 -2.93
C ILE A 136 15.03 4.78 -2.36
N HIS A 137 14.48 3.60 -2.30
CA HIS A 137 13.09 3.41 -1.96
C HIS A 137 12.85 3.28 -0.48
N LEU A 138 13.88 3.01 0.27
CA LEU A 138 13.80 2.80 1.70
C LEU A 138 14.76 3.75 2.39
N PRO A 139 14.44 5.05 2.43
CA PRO A 139 15.34 6.04 3.03
C PRO A 139 15.69 5.62 4.44
N GLY A 140 16.96 5.62 4.74
CA GLY A 140 17.42 5.13 6.02
C GLY A 140 17.48 3.62 6.12
N GLU A 141 17.03 2.93 5.11
CA GLU A 141 17.19 1.50 5.02
C GLU A 141 18.65 1.17 4.77
N PRO A 142 19.23 0.31 5.56
CA PRO A 142 20.58 -0.12 5.25
C PRO A 142 20.56 -0.88 3.93
N ALA A 143 21.38 -0.43 3.07
CA ALA A 143 21.43 -1.03 1.75
C ALA A 143 22.14 -2.39 1.84
#